data_313ac5f9c0ed0442ddd5ddf55260ba76
#
_entry.id   313ac5f9c0ed0442ddd5ddf55260ba76
#
_cell.length_a   1.000
_cell.length_b   1.000
_cell.length_c   1.000
_cell.angle_alpha   90.00
_cell.angle_beta   90.00
_cell.angle_gamma   90.00
#
_symmetry.space_group_name_H-M   'P 1'
#
loop_
_entity.id
_entity.type
_entity.pdbx_description
1 polymer ?
#
loop_
_entity_poly.entity_id
_entity_poly.type
_entity_poly.pdbx_seq_one_letter_code
_entity_poly.pdbx_strand_id
1 'polypeptide(L)'
;MTKLLVLGGRFAGLTAAYTAKRLLGDKVDVTLINNTPYAAFRPGMPHVSIGVFKAEDLEVDLATALPAKGIKFVLGTVNAIDAKKNKVEYSAPDGKKENITYDYLVVAFGAKLGVEHLNGWDDYGSSVCEPDFATALHEKLEKFEGGNIAIGSGVFYQGTLKPRGKYPENWASVADSACEGPIFEMSLMIPAYLKKRGIMDKTHITIFSPGEEILTDIAKESRGVVKSLFAQAGFDTVWNFKLKELKKGEIVSEDGKTIKADIAIVLPPYEANDAVKNSTPDLFDDGGFVVTDEHMRSVKYPNVYSCGDSNQITVPKLGFLAVMTSRIAMQDLANRLGVPTKVDTYTPEVVCIADNPLEGFAIAVNDTTFYGGDEKIAQPSATNHIKKELFTKYFMWTNGDMALDKYLASW
;
A
#
# COMPACT_ATOMS: atom_id res chain seq x y z
N MET A 1 27.20 -17.23 -9.93
CA MET A 1 26.47 -16.26 -9.10
C MET A 1 24.98 -16.52 -9.27
N THR A 2 24.24 -16.69 -8.18
CA THR A 2 22.80 -16.96 -8.20
C THR A 2 22.04 -15.73 -8.69
N LYS A 3 21.15 -15.89 -9.66
CA LYS A 3 20.35 -14.80 -10.22
C LYS A 3 19.09 -14.61 -9.35
N LEU A 4 18.99 -13.49 -8.68
CA LEU A 4 17.78 -13.05 -7.95
C LEU A 4 17.07 -11.97 -8.75
N LEU A 5 15.84 -12.26 -9.19
CA LEU A 5 15.00 -11.30 -9.89
C LEU A 5 13.92 -10.77 -8.94
N VAL A 6 13.77 -9.45 -8.85
CA VAL A 6 12.76 -8.77 -8.03
C VAL A 6 11.80 -8.01 -8.94
N LEU A 7 10.51 -8.25 -8.83
CA LEU A 7 9.46 -7.60 -9.63
C LEU A 7 8.75 -6.54 -8.79
N GLY A 8 8.95 -5.27 -9.12
CA GLY A 8 8.43 -4.11 -8.41
C GLY A 8 9.48 -3.37 -7.60
N GLY A 9 9.43 -2.04 -7.62
CA GLY A 9 10.43 -1.12 -7.06
C GLY A 9 9.92 -0.23 -5.92
N ARG A 10 8.86 -0.63 -5.22
CA ARG A 10 8.35 0.08 -4.04
C ARG A 10 8.79 -0.62 -2.74
N PHE A 11 8.11 -0.39 -1.61
CA PHE A 11 8.49 -0.88 -0.27
C PHE A 11 8.97 -2.34 -0.27
N ALA A 12 8.14 -3.27 -0.78
CA ALA A 12 8.49 -4.68 -0.78
C ALA A 12 9.73 -4.98 -1.62
N GLY A 13 9.74 -4.54 -2.88
CA GLY A 13 10.84 -4.86 -3.80
C GLY A 13 12.16 -4.20 -3.40
N LEU A 14 12.15 -2.93 -2.99
CA LEU A 14 13.34 -2.24 -2.50
C LEU A 14 13.90 -2.94 -1.25
N THR A 15 13.04 -3.23 -0.26
CA THR A 15 13.44 -3.94 0.95
C THR A 15 14.03 -5.32 0.63
N ALA A 16 13.41 -6.07 -0.29
CA ALA A 16 13.93 -7.38 -0.71
C ALA A 16 15.31 -7.24 -1.39
N ALA A 17 15.44 -6.33 -2.37
CA ALA A 17 16.67 -6.14 -3.11
C ALA A 17 17.84 -5.68 -2.21
N TYR A 18 17.62 -4.68 -1.37
CA TYR A 18 18.65 -4.20 -0.44
C TYR A 18 18.99 -5.22 0.64
N THR A 19 18.00 -5.93 1.20
CA THR A 19 18.26 -6.96 2.20
C THR A 19 19.01 -8.14 1.60
N ALA A 20 18.68 -8.56 0.38
CA ALA A 20 19.43 -9.60 -0.33
C ALA A 20 20.91 -9.19 -0.51
N LYS A 21 21.19 -7.97 -0.95
CA LYS A 21 22.58 -7.49 -1.08
C LYS A 21 23.30 -7.41 0.27
N ARG A 22 22.63 -6.97 1.34
CA ARG A 22 23.23 -6.93 2.69
C ARG A 22 23.58 -8.32 3.21
N LEU A 23 22.70 -9.31 3.03
CA LEU A 23 22.89 -10.65 3.59
C LEU A 23 23.79 -11.53 2.72
N LEU A 24 23.69 -11.42 1.40
CA LEU A 24 24.28 -12.35 0.46
C LEU A 24 25.47 -11.78 -0.33
N GLY A 25 25.64 -10.46 -0.37
CA GLY A 25 26.76 -9.80 -1.04
C GLY A 25 26.89 -10.26 -2.49
N ASP A 26 28.09 -10.74 -2.84
CA ASP A 26 28.42 -11.21 -4.19
C ASP A 26 27.96 -12.65 -4.48
N LYS A 27 27.29 -13.33 -3.56
CA LYS A 27 26.67 -14.63 -3.83
C LYS A 27 25.47 -14.52 -4.78
N VAL A 28 24.86 -13.33 -4.85
CA VAL A 28 23.69 -13.06 -5.69
C VAL A 28 23.92 -11.91 -6.66
N ASP A 29 23.45 -12.10 -7.89
CA ASP A 29 23.28 -11.05 -8.89
C ASP A 29 21.81 -10.60 -8.85
N VAL A 30 21.56 -9.42 -8.25
CA VAL A 30 20.20 -8.90 -8.04
C VAL A 30 19.82 -8.00 -9.21
N THR A 31 18.70 -8.33 -9.85
CA THR A 31 18.05 -7.48 -10.86
C THR A 31 16.67 -7.10 -10.36
N LEU A 32 16.33 -5.82 -10.41
CA LEU A 32 14.98 -5.32 -10.08
C LEU A 32 14.34 -4.74 -11.34
N ILE A 33 13.11 -5.18 -11.64
CA ILE A 33 12.27 -4.63 -12.72
C ILE A 33 11.19 -3.75 -12.10
N ASN A 34 11.01 -2.53 -12.61
CA ASN A 34 9.90 -1.65 -12.24
C ASN A 34 9.37 -0.93 -13.48
N ASN A 35 8.07 -0.59 -13.48
CA ASN A 35 7.40 0.07 -14.61
C ASN A 35 7.55 1.59 -14.62
N THR A 36 8.11 2.18 -13.55
CA THR A 36 8.49 3.60 -13.47
C THR A 36 9.98 3.72 -13.14
N PRO A 37 10.67 4.80 -13.54
CA PRO A 37 12.08 5.01 -13.18
C PRO A 37 12.25 5.42 -11.72
N TYR A 38 11.17 5.63 -11.00
CA TYR A 38 11.18 6.06 -9.60
C TYR A 38 10.32 5.17 -8.71
N ALA A 39 10.56 5.26 -7.40
CA ALA A 39 9.71 4.71 -6.35
C ALA A 39 9.08 5.83 -5.54
N ALA A 40 7.76 6.01 -5.65
CA ALA A 40 7.04 7.00 -4.88
C ALA A 40 6.84 6.55 -3.41
N PHE A 41 7.06 7.48 -2.48
CA PHE A 41 6.76 7.30 -1.07
C PHE A 41 5.26 7.53 -0.82
N ARG A 42 4.44 6.50 -1.05
CA ARG A 42 2.96 6.57 -0.91
C ARG A 42 2.46 7.18 0.40
N PRO A 43 3.08 6.90 1.59
CA PRO A 43 2.60 7.50 2.84
C PRO A 43 2.68 9.03 2.90
N GLY A 44 3.38 9.67 1.97
CA GLY A 44 3.46 11.13 1.83
C GLY A 44 2.46 11.72 0.83
N MET A 45 1.74 10.90 0.06
CA MET A 45 0.81 11.40 -0.96
C MET A 45 -0.39 12.19 -0.38
N PRO A 46 -0.97 11.85 0.80
CA PRO A 46 -1.91 12.72 1.47
C PRO A 46 -1.38 14.16 1.69
N HIS A 47 -0.11 14.31 2.05
CA HIS A 47 0.54 15.61 2.23
C HIS A 47 0.71 16.38 0.91
N VAL A 48 0.95 15.66 -0.20
CA VAL A 48 0.97 16.27 -1.55
C VAL A 48 -0.39 16.87 -1.89
N SER A 49 -1.48 16.15 -1.58
CA SER A 49 -2.84 16.60 -1.90
C SER A 49 -3.27 17.90 -1.21
N ILE A 50 -2.61 18.26 -0.10
CA ILE A 50 -2.84 19.51 0.62
C ILE A 50 -1.69 20.53 0.46
N GLY A 51 -0.74 20.29 -0.45
CA GLY A 51 0.33 21.19 -0.80
C GLY A 51 1.48 21.30 0.19
N VAL A 52 1.68 20.29 1.07
CA VAL A 52 2.82 20.26 2.02
C VAL A 52 4.10 19.79 1.33
N PHE A 53 4.01 18.85 0.41
CA PHE A 53 5.09 18.40 -0.45
C PHE A 53 4.68 18.48 -1.91
N LYS A 54 5.65 18.52 -2.80
CA LYS A 54 5.45 18.17 -4.20
C LYS A 54 5.66 16.66 -4.37
N ALA A 55 5.02 16.07 -5.37
CA ALA A 55 5.12 14.62 -5.62
C ALA A 55 6.57 14.18 -5.89
N GLU A 56 7.31 14.97 -6.68
CA GLU A 56 8.70 14.71 -7.03
C GLU A 56 9.66 14.75 -5.84
N ASP A 57 9.32 15.46 -4.75
CA ASP A 57 10.13 15.49 -3.51
C ASP A 57 10.07 14.15 -2.75
N LEU A 58 9.11 13.30 -3.10
CA LEU A 58 8.82 12.01 -2.48
C LEU A 58 9.08 10.82 -3.41
N GLU A 59 9.94 11.01 -4.41
CA GLU A 59 10.33 9.99 -5.38
C GLU A 59 11.81 9.64 -5.25
N VAL A 60 12.10 8.34 -5.14
CA VAL A 60 13.46 7.80 -5.20
C VAL A 60 13.79 7.45 -6.64
N ASP A 61 14.84 8.04 -7.20
CA ASP A 61 15.37 7.67 -8.53
C ASP A 61 16.02 6.28 -8.49
N LEU A 62 15.33 5.29 -9.06
CA LEU A 62 15.77 3.90 -9.07
C LEU A 62 16.97 3.67 -10.00
N ALA A 63 17.08 4.45 -11.08
CA ALA A 63 18.17 4.31 -12.03
C ALA A 63 19.53 4.73 -11.43
N THR A 64 19.51 5.62 -10.43
CA THR A 64 20.71 6.04 -9.69
C THR A 64 20.89 5.22 -8.40
N ALA A 65 19.83 5.02 -7.62
CA ALA A 65 19.91 4.43 -6.28
C ALA A 65 20.31 2.95 -6.30
N LEU A 66 19.75 2.16 -7.21
CA LEU A 66 19.97 0.71 -7.25
C LEU A 66 21.37 0.32 -7.72
N PRO A 67 21.92 0.89 -8.83
CA PRO A 67 23.29 0.61 -9.25
C PRO A 67 24.34 1.01 -8.20
N ALA A 68 24.11 2.08 -7.45
CA ALA A 68 25.00 2.49 -6.35
C ALA A 68 25.12 1.43 -5.24
N LYS A 69 24.18 0.48 -5.17
CA LYS A 69 24.18 -0.67 -4.24
C LYS A 69 24.50 -1.99 -4.92
N GLY A 70 24.95 -1.98 -6.18
CA GLY A 70 25.27 -3.18 -6.94
C GLY A 70 24.03 -3.99 -7.33
N ILE A 71 22.89 -3.34 -7.53
CA ILE A 71 21.63 -3.93 -8.00
C ILE A 71 21.37 -3.44 -9.42
N LYS A 72 21.12 -4.35 -10.35
CA LYS A 72 20.75 -4.00 -11.72
C LYS A 72 19.31 -3.50 -11.75
N PHE A 73 19.09 -2.37 -12.38
CA PHE A 73 17.75 -1.82 -12.61
C PHE A 73 17.32 -2.04 -14.06
N VAL A 74 16.08 -2.50 -14.24
CA VAL A 74 15.44 -2.64 -15.55
C VAL A 74 14.12 -1.88 -15.52
N LEU A 75 13.98 -0.86 -16.34
CA LEU A 75 12.73 -0.17 -16.57
C LEU A 75 11.86 -0.99 -17.52
N GLY A 76 10.72 -1.47 -17.06
CA GLY A 76 9.82 -2.30 -17.85
C GLY A 76 8.60 -2.78 -17.09
N THR A 77 7.53 -3.07 -17.82
CA THR A 77 6.28 -3.58 -17.29
C THR A 77 6.24 -5.10 -17.38
N VAL A 78 6.11 -5.77 -16.24
CA VAL A 78 5.97 -7.23 -16.17
C VAL A 78 4.64 -7.65 -16.82
N ASN A 79 4.70 -8.56 -17.78
CA ASN A 79 3.53 -9.07 -18.50
C ASN A 79 3.10 -10.46 -18.00
N ALA A 80 4.07 -11.32 -17.68
CA ALA A 80 3.79 -12.71 -17.29
C ALA A 80 4.95 -13.35 -16.52
N ILE A 81 4.64 -14.29 -15.65
CA ILE A 81 5.57 -15.15 -14.91
C ILE A 81 5.36 -16.61 -15.36
N ASP A 82 6.32 -17.21 -16.03
CA ASP A 82 6.39 -18.65 -16.28
C ASP A 82 7.23 -19.31 -15.18
N ALA A 83 6.58 -19.65 -14.08
CA ALA A 83 7.24 -20.22 -12.90
C ALA A 83 7.78 -21.63 -13.18
N LYS A 84 7.25 -22.36 -14.17
CA LYS A 84 7.72 -23.70 -14.58
C LYS A 84 9.05 -23.64 -15.32
N LYS A 85 9.32 -22.52 -16.02
CA LYS A 85 10.55 -22.30 -16.79
C LYS A 85 11.49 -21.30 -16.15
N ASN A 86 11.20 -20.81 -14.94
CA ASN A 86 11.97 -19.78 -14.26
C ASN A 86 12.20 -18.54 -15.15
N LYS A 87 11.14 -18.04 -15.76
CA LYS A 87 11.19 -16.97 -16.75
C LYS A 87 10.11 -15.92 -16.48
N VAL A 88 10.47 -14.67 -16.71
CA VAL A 88 9.54 -13.53 -16.68
C VAL A 88 9.55 -12.85 -18.04
N GLU A 89 8.36 -12.58 -18.60
CA GLU A 89 8.18 -11.71 -19.77
C GLU A 89 7.86 -10.30 -19.28
N TYR A 90 8.50 -9.30 -19.86
CA TYR A 90 8.22 -7.90 -19.62
C TYR A 90 8.27 -7.08 -20.90
N SER A 91 7.59 -5.92 -20.91
CA SER A 91 7.67 -4.94 -21.99
C SER A 91 8.66 -3.84 -21.59
N ALA A 92 9.66 -3.60 -22.42
CA ALA A 92 10.56 -2.46 -22.31
C ALA A 92 9.82 -1.13 -22.65
N PRO A 93 10.37 0.05 -22.33
CA PRO A 93 9.74 1.34 -22.64
C PRO A 93 9.42 1.57 -24.11
N ASP A 94 10.14 0.94 -25.03
CA ASP A 94 9.90 0.99 -26.48
C ASP A 94 8.79 0.02 -26.95
N GLY A 95 8.15 -0.67 -26.00
CA GLY A 95 7.08 -1.65 -26.25
C GLY A 95 7.55 -3.04 -26.65
N LYS A 96 8.86 -3.26 -26.79
CA LYS A 96 9.39 -4.61 -27.10
C LYS A 96 9.18 -5.55 -25.93
N LYS A 97 8.72 -6.76 -26.25
CA LYS A 97 8.63 -7.86 -25.29
C LYS A 97 9.98 -8.52 -25.14
N GLU A 98 10.45 -8.57 -23.92
CA GLU A 98 11.70 -9.21 -23.54
C GLU A 98 11.47 -10.29 -22.50
N ASN A 99 12.48 -11.16 -22.32
CA ASN A 99 12.42 -12.23 -21.34
C ASN A 99 13.69 -12.22 -20.50
N ILE A 100 13.51 -12.45 -19.20
CA ILE A 100 14.59 -12.62 -18.24
C ILE A 100 14.41 -13.92 -17.46
N THR A 101 15.50 -14.66 -17.23
CA THR A 101 15.50 -15.88 -16.43
C THR A 101 16.07 -15.63 -15.05
N TYR A 102 15.66 -16.43 -14.08
CA TYR A 102 16.08 -16.33 -12.70
C TYR A 102 16.38 -17.71 -12.09
N ASP A 103 17.20 -17.73 -11.06
CA ASP A 103 17.32 -18.87 -10.16
C ASP A 103 16.30 -18.73 -9.01
N TYR A 104 16.13 -17.50 -8.49
CA TYR A 104 15.11 -17.13 -7.52
C TYR A 104 14.36 -15.87 -7.94
N LEU A 105 13.07 -15.85 -7.62
CA LEU A 105 12.16 -14.75 -7.93
C LEU A 105 11.53 -14.17 -6.68
N VAL A 106 11.42 -12.85 -6.59
CA VAL A 106 10.57 -12.14 -5.64
C VAL A 106 9.47 -11.41 -6.38
N VAL A 107 8.23 -11.84 -6.19
CA VAL A 107 7.04 -11.15 -6.70
C VAL A 107 6.66 -10.06 -5.70
N ALA A 108 6.91 -8.81 -6.05
CA ALA A 108 6.71 -7.63 -5.22
C ALA A 108 6.09 -6.44 -5.99
N PHE A 109 5.39 -6.72 -7.08
CA PHE A 109 4.77 -5.69 -7.93
C PHE A 109 3.48 -5.08 -7.32
N GLY A 110 3.08 -5.56 -6.15
CA GLY A 110 1.95 -5.03 -5.41
C GLY A 110 0.59 -5.43 -5.96
N ALA A 111 -0.43 -4.71 -5.52
CA ALA A 111 -1.79 -4.76 -6.06
C ALA A 111 -2.02 -3.59 -7.01
N LYS A 112 -2.98 -3.74 -7.92
CA LYS A 112 -3.43 -2.72 -8.86
C LYS A 112 -4.56 -1.90 -8.25
N LEU A 113 -4.60 -0.61 -8.58
CA LEU A 113 -5.75 0.24 -8.31
C LEU A 113 -6.77 0.04 -9.44
N GLY A 114 -7.90 -0.58 -9.10
CA GLY A 114 -8.96 -0.95 -10.05
C GLY A 114 -9.88 0.23 -10.39
N VAL A 115 -9.33 1.34 -10.86
CA VAL A 115 -10.11 2.54 -11.21
C VAL A 115 -11.11 2.28 -12.33
N GLU A 116 -10.85 1.30 -13.18
CA GLU A 116 -11.72 0.88 -14.27
C GLU A 116 -13.04 0.23 -13.79
N HIS A 117 -13.13 -0.16 -12.52
CA HIS A 117 -14.39 -0.62 -11.91
C HIS A 117 -15.32 0.54 -11.53
N LEU A 118 -14.83 1.79 -11.59
CA LEU A 118 -15.55 2.97 -11.20
C LEU A 118 -15.94 3.79 -12.43
N ASN A 119 -17.23 3.71 -12.83
CA ASN A 119 -17.74 4.51 -13.93
C ASN A 119 -17.55 6.01 -13.62
N GLY A 120 -17.07 6.79 -14.59
CA GLY A 120 -16.84 8.22 -14.45
C GLY A 120 -15.59 8.60 -13.66
N TRP A 121 -14.69 7.65 -13.42
CA TRP A 121 -13.43 7.91 -12.70
C TRP A 121 -12.60 9.01 -13.35
N ASP A 122 -12.40 8.97 -14.66
CA ASP A 122 -11.53 9.91 -15.38
C ASP A 122 -12.01 11.36 -15.28
N ASP A 123 -13.32 11.58 -15.19
CA ASP A 123 -13.92 12.91 -15.11
C ASP A 123 -14.04 13.43 -13.66
N TYR A 124 -14.38 12.54 -12.70
CA TYR A 124 -14.83 12.94 -11.36
C TYR A 124 -14.01 12.33 -10.24
N GLY A 125 -13.19 11.30 -10.50
CA GLY A 125 -12.38 10.65 -9.50
C GLY A 125 -11.27 11.53 -8.93
N SER A 126 -10.93 11.29 -7.68
CA SER A 126 -9.74 11.85 -7.03
C SER A 126 -9.23 10.86 -5.99
N SER A 127 -7.92 10.80 -5.81
CA SER A 127 -7.29 9.88 -4.87
C SER A 127 -5.97 10.44 -4.32
N VAL A 128 -5.46 9.78 -3.29
CA VAL A 128 -4.13 10.02 -2.72
C VAL A 128 -3.21 8.79 -2.86
N CYS A 129 -3.58 7.83 -3.72
CA CYS A 129 -2.82 6.57 -3.80
C CYS A 129 -1.59 6.64 -4.71
N GLU A 130 -1.51 7.63 -5.61
CA GLU A 130 -0.41 7.79 -6.56
C GLU A 130 -0.04 9.28 -6.70
N PRO A 131 1.21 9.60 -7.14
CA PRO A 131 1.69 10.97 -7.30
C PRO A 131 0.76 11.86 -8.16
N ASP A 132 0.38 11.36 -9.33
CA ASP A 132 -0.48 12.10 -10.26
C ASP A 132 -1.87 12.36 -9.66
N PHE A 133 -2.44 11.38 -8.97
CA PHE A 133 -3.74 11.53 -8.31
C PHE A 133 -3.69 12.55 -7.18
N ALA A 134 -2.64 12.51 -6.34
CA ALA A 134 -2.49 13.46 -5.25
C ALA A 134 -2.27 14.90 -5.75
N THR A 135 -1.49 15.06 -6.81
CA THR A 135 -1.26 16.37 -7.47
C THR A 135 -2.56 16.90 -8.08
N ALA A 136 -3.30 16.07 -8.81
CA ALA A 136 -4.58 16.47 -9.39
C ALA A 136 -5.64 16.78 -8.31
N LEU A 137 -5.63 16.07 -7.19
CA LEU A 137 -6.50 16.39 -6.05
C LEU A 137 -6.13 17.75 -5.45
N HIS A 138 -4.84 18.05 -5.29
CA HIS A 138 -4.39 19.36 -4.81
C HIS A 138 -4.94 20.49 -5.68
N GLU A 139 -4.82 20.39 -7.00
CA GLU A 139 -5.35 21.39 -7.93
C GLU A 139 -6.88 21.54 -7.84
N LYS A 140 -7.61 20.44 -7.63
CA LYS A 140 -9.07 20.50 -7.41
C LYS A 140 -9.40 21.20 -6.09
N LEU A 141 -8.67 20.87 -5.01
CA LEU A 141 -8.85 21.49 -3.70
C LEU A 141 -8.53 22.99 -3.71
N GLU A 142 -7.51 23.44 -4.45
CA GLU A 142 -7.21 24.86 -4.60
C GLU A 142 -8.33 25.67 -5.26
N LYS A 143 -9.07 25.05 -6.18
CA LYS A 143 -10.20 25.69 -6.91
C LYS A 143 -11.53 25.52 -6.20
N PHE A 144 -11.58 24.71 -5.15
CA PHE A 144 -12.82 24.43 -4.42
C PHE A 144 -13.19 25.61 -3.50
N GLU A 145 -14.43 26.08 -3.59
CA GLU A 145 -14.93 27.24 -2.83
C GLU A 145 -16.02 26.90 -1.81
N GLY A 146 -16.28 25.62 -1.60
CA GLY A 146 -17.32 25.07 -0.74
C GLY A 146 -18.27 24.15 -1.51
N GLY A 147 -19.00 23.33 -0.77
CA GLY A 147 -19.89 22.29 -1.32
C GLY A 147 -19.74 20.97 -0.56
N ASN A 148 -19.81 19.84 -1.26
CA ASN A 148 -19.80 18.51 -0.66
C ASN A 148 -18.51 17.78 -1.01
N ILE A 149 -17.85 17.23 0.00
CA ILE A 149 -16.69 16.35 -0.17
C ILE A 149 -17.06 14.96 0.38
N ALA A 150 -16.94 13.92 -0.46
CA ALA A 150 -17.05 12.54 -0.02
C ALA A 150 -15.64 11.94 0.08
N ILE A 151 -15.31 11.27 1.20
CA ILE A 151 -14.02 10.62 1.44
C ILE A 151 -14.30 9.15 1.79
N GLY A 152 -13.73 8.21 1.06
CA GLY A 152 -13.97 6.81 1.34
C GLY A 152 -13.16 5.85 0.47
N SER A 153 -13.47 4.56 0.58
CA SER A 153 -12.75 3.49 -0.08
C SER A 153 -13.63 2.66 -1.00
N GLY A 154 -13.02 2.12 -2.04
CA GLY A 154 -13.57 1.06 -2.87
C GLY A 154 -13.36 -0.32 -2.25
N VAL A 155 -13.98 -1.33 -2.87
CA VAL A 155 -13.90 -2.72 -2.44
C VAL A 155 -12.50 -3.32 -2.67
N PHE A 156 -12.15 -4.33 -1.88
CA PHE A 156 -10.97 -5.13 -2.11
C PHE A 156 -11.34 -6.45 -2.79
N TYR A 157 -10.90 -6.63 -4.04
CA TYR A 157 -11.05 -7.87 -4.78
C TYR A 157 -9.94 -8.84 -4.39
N GLN A 158 -10.23 -9.71 -3.44
CA GLN A 158 -9.29 -10.68 -2.86
C GLN A 158 -9.78 -12.11 -3.06
N GLY A 159 -8.87 -13.08 -2.88
CA GLY A 159 -9.21 -14.48 -2.95
C GLY A 159 -9.93 -15.00 -1.70
N THR A 160 -10.42 -16.24 -1.81
CA THR A 160 -11.15 -16.92 -0.75
C THR A 160 -10.28 -17.85 0.09
N LEU A 161 -9.01 -18.06 -0.30
CA LEU A 161 -8.09 -18.93 0.42
C LEU A 161 -7.71 -18.34 1.78
N LYS A 162 -7.91 -19.13 2.83
CA LYS A 162 -7.41 -18.79 4.16
C LYS A 162 -5.87 -18.93 4.21
N PRO A 163 -5.18 -18.13 5.05
CA PRO A 163 -3.75 -18.29 5.29
C PRO A 163 -3.41 -19.73 5.65
N ARG A 164 -2.26 -20.21 5.16
CA ARG A 164 -1.72 -21.53 5.51
C ARG A 164 -0.70 -21.37 6.62
N GLY A 165 -0.68 -22.30 7.57
CA GLY A 165 0.25 -22.28 8.70
C GLY A 165 -0.45 -22.26 10.05
N LYS A 166 0.30 -22.00 11.11
CA LYS A 166 -0.21 -21.89 12.49
C LYS A 166 -0.58 -20.44 12.77
N TYR A 167 -1.74 -20.03 12.31
CA TYR A 167 -2.28 -18.70 12.61
C TYR A 167 -3.40 -18.81 13.65
N PRO A 168 -3.64 -17.77 14.47
CA PRO A 168 -4.76 -17.73 15.40
C PRO A 168 -6.09 -17.95 14.68
N GLU A 169 -7.05 -18.63 15.34
CA GLU A 169 -8.37 -18.94 14.75
C GLU A 169 -9.17 -17.68 14.38
N ASN A 170 -8.96 -16.62 15.13
CA ASN A 170 -9.59 -15.32 14.95
C ASN A 170 -8.85 -14.37 14.00
N TRP A 171 -7.82 -14.85 13.30
CA TRP A 171 -7.18 -14.06 12.25
C TRP A 171 -8.19 -13.76 11.13
N ALA A 172 -8.45 -12.48 10.91
CA ALA A 172 -9.23 -12.05 9.77
C ALA A 172 -8.40 -12.18 8.49
N SER A 173 -8.82 -13.04 7.58
CA SER A 173 -8.14 -13.27 6.29
C SER A 173 -8.78 -12.48 5.14
N VAL A 174 -9.82 -11.72 5.43
CA VAL A 174 -10.64 -10.97 4.48
C VAL A 174 -10.86 -9.56 5.03
N ALA A 175 -10.76 -8.56 4.17
CA ALA A 175 -11.07 -7.17 4.49
C ALA A 175 -12.01 -6.58 3.43
N ASP A 176 -12.94 -5.72 3.83
CA ASP A 176 -13.88 -5.04 2.91
C ASP A 176 -13.15 -4.05 1.99
N SER A 177 -12.12 -3.39 2.53
CA SER A 177 -11.20 -2.51 1.83
C SER A 177 -9.76 -2.96 2.04
N ALA A 178 -8.88 -2.70 1.07
CA ALA A 178 -7.48 -3.09 1.15
C ALA A 178 -6.69 -2.34 2.21
N CYS A 179 -7.02 -1.07 2.46
CA CYS A 179 -6.41 -0.20 3.46
C CYS A 179 -7.26 1.06 3.62
N GLU A 180 -7.70 1.40 4.82
CA GLU A 180 -8.48 2.61 5.09
C GLU A 180 -7.73 3.68 5.90
N GLY A 181 -6.48 3.42 6.27
CA GLY A 181 -5.62 4.39 6.97
C GLY A 181 -5.58 5.76 6.29
N PRO A 182 -5.37 5.87 4.95
CA PRO A 182 -5.38 7.15 4.26
C PRO A 182 -6.73 7.89 4.29
N ILE A 183 -7.87 7.18 4.39
CA ILE A 183 -9.19 7.82 4.56
C ILE A 183 -9.25 8.53 5.90
N PHE A 184 -8.82 7.86 6.96
CA PHE A 184 -8.74 8.46 8.28
C PHE A 184 -7.77 9.66 8.30
N GLU A 185 -6.59 9.53 7.69
CA GLU A 185 -5.62 10.63 7.57
C GLU A 185 -6.21 11.84 6.80
N MET A 186 -6.88 11.61 5.68
CA MET A 186 -7.56 12.67 4.92
C MET A 186 -8.70 13.31 5.70
N SER A 187 -9.42 12.55 6.53
CA SER A 187 -10.48 13.09 7.39
C SER A 187 -9.95 14.06 8.46
N LEU A 188 -8.67 13.99 8.81
CA LEU A 188 -8.00 14.96 9.68
C LEU A 188 -7.46 16.16 8.89
N MET A 189 -6.88 15.92 7.73
CA MET A 189 -6.20 16.95 6.92
C MET A 189 -7.18 17.88 6.18
N ILE A 190 -8.23 17.34 5.57
CA ILE A 190 -9.17 18.14 4.74
C ILE A 190 -9.85 19.24 5.55
N PRO A 191 -10.43 18.99 6.74
CA PRO A 191 -11.01 20.08 7.54
C PRO A 191 -10.01 21.16 7.92
N ALA A 192 -8.78 20.77 8.30
CA ALA A 192 -7.72 21.72 8.63
C ALA A 192 -7.33 22.59 7.41
N TYR A 193 -7.23 21.97 6.23
CA TYR A 193 -6.96 22.66 4.97
C TYR A 193 -8.09 23.66 4.61
N LEU A 194 -9.34 23.24 4.67
CA LEU A 194 -10.50 24.07 4.38
C LEU A 194 -10.67 25.22 5.39
N LYS A 195 -10.39 24.95 6.68
CA LYS A 195 -10.36 25.99 7.71
C LYS A 195 -9.30 27.03 7.44
N LYS A 196 -8.09 26.64 7.06
CA LYS A 196 -7.02 27.56 6.68
C LYS A 196 -7.41 28.44 5.48
N ARG A 197 -8.24 27.91 4.56
CA ARG A 197 -8.78 28.64 3.42
C ARG A 197 -10.05 29.47 3.74
N GLY A 198 -10.60 29.35 4.93
CA GLY A 198 -11.83 30.06 5.35
C GLY A 198 -13.11 29.57 4.65
N ILE A 199 -13.15 28.32 4.21
CA ILE A 199 -14.31 27.72 3.51
C ILE A 199 -14.88 26.48 4.20
N MET A 200 -14.41 26.12 5.39
CA MET A 200 -14.93 24.96 6.12
C MET A 200 -16.44 25.10 6.42
N ASP A 201 -16.89 26.28 6.80
CA ASP A 201 -18.31 26.55 7.12
C ASP A 201 -19.25 26.42 5.91
N LYS A 202 -18.68 26.40 4.70
CA LYS A 202 -19.41 26.23 3.44
C LYS A 202 -19.27 24.81 2.88
N THR A 203 -18.63 23.91 3.64
CA THR A 203 -18.31 22.57 3.18
C THR A 203 -18.96 21.51 4.06
N HIS A 204 -19.58 20.53 3.42
CA HIS A 204 -20.14 19.36 4.06
C HIS A 204 -19.27 18.15 3.70
N ILE A 205 -18.90 17.35 4.72
CA ILE A 205 -18.02 16.18 4.54
C ILE A 205 -18.79 14.91 4.87
N THR A 206 -18.75 13.94 3.97
CA THR A 206 -19.30 12.59 4.18
C THR A 206 -18.18 11.56 4.09
N ILE A 207 -18.07 10.70 5.11
CA ILE A 207 -17.15 9.55 5.11
C ILE A 207 -17.93 8.30 4.71
N PHE A 208 -17.40 7.48 3.81
CA PHE A 208 -18.03 6.23 3.41
C PHE A 208 -17.05 5.05 3.36
N SER A 209 -17.58 3.83 3.54
CA SER A 209 -16.82 2.58 3.45
C SER A 209 -17.67 1.49 2.81
N PRO A 210 -17.08 0.53 2.05
CA PRO A 210 -17.78 -0.64 1.56
C PRO A 210 -18.18 -1.61 2.69
N GLY A 211 -17.53 -1.54 3.85
CA GLY A 211 -17.80 -2.36 5.02
C GLY A 211 -18.94 -1.84 5.91
N GLU A 212 -19.27 -2.61 6.95
CA GLU A 212 -20.25 -2.22 7.98
C GLU A 212 -19.78 -1.03 8.82
N GLU A 213 -18.51 -0.72 8.79
CA GLU A 213 -17.86 0.43 9.40
C GLU A 213 -16.49 0.66 8.76
N ILE A 214 -15.83 1.77 9.11
CA ILE A 214 -14.48 2.07 8.65
C ILE A 214 -13.41 1.42 9.55
N LEU A 215 -12.21 1.17 9.01
CA LEU A 215 -11.03 0.68 9.74
C LEU A 215 -11.29 -0.67 10.43
N THR A 216 -11.92 -1.61 9.72
CA THR A 216 -12.20 -2.96 10.26
C THR A 216 -10.95 -3.76 10.57
N ASP A 217 -9.78 -3.26 10.20
CA ASP A 217 -8.45 -3.80 10.46
C ASP A 217 -7.84 -3.40 11.82
N ILE A 218 -8.54 -2.57 12.61
CA ILE A 218 -8.16 -2.23 13.99
C ILE A 218 -9.26 -2.60 14.99
N ALA A 219 -8.94 -2.54 16.29
CA ALA A 219 -9.83 -2.91 17.37
C ALA A 219 -11.16 -2.11 17.37
N LYS A 220 -12.21 -2.77 17.82
CA LYS A 220 -13.57 -2.19 17.89
C LYS A 220 -13.63 -0.93 18.76
N GLU A 221 -12.88 -0.93 19.86
CA GLU A 221 -12.77 0.20 20.77
C GLU A 221 -12.22 1.44 20.06
N SER A 222 -11.15 1.27 19.29
CA SER A 222 -10.53 2.33 18.51
C SER A 222 -11.42 2.84 17.38
N ARG A 223 -12.13 1.95 16.71
CA ARG A 223 -13.14 2.35 15.72
C ARG A 223 -14.24 3.20 16.36
N GLY A 224 -14.62 2.89 17.61
CA GLY A 224 -15.53 3.73 18.41
C GLY A 224 -15.01 5.14 18.64
N VAL A 225 -13.72 5.30 18.93
CA VAL A 225 -13.07 6.61 19.06
C VAL A 225 -13.10 7.36 17.74
N VAL A 226 -12.74 6.72 16.63
CA VAL A 226 -12.77 7.34 15.30
C VAL A 226 -14.17 7.81 14.92
N LYS A 227 -15.21 7.00 15.14
CA LYS A 227 -16.60 7.39 14.92
C LYS A 227 -17.00 8.61 15.77
N SER A 228 -16.54 8.66 17.02
CA SER A 228 -16.79 9.81 17.89
C SER A 228 -16.11 11.07 17.39
N LEU A 229 -14.89 10.97 16.84
CA LEU A 229 -14.19 12.08 16.21
C LEU A 229 -14.94 12.60 14.98
N PHE A 230 -15.46 11.70 14.12
CA PHE A 230 -16.26 12.09 12.96
C PHE A 230 -17.55 12.81 13.37
N ALA A 231 -18.24 12.30 14.39
CA ALA A 231 -19.46 12.94 14.92
C ALA A 231 -19.17 14.33 15.51
N GLN A 232 -18.08 14.49 16.26
CA GLN A 232 -17.65 15.79 16.80
C GLN A 232 -17.24 16.78 15.70
N ALA A 233 -16.67 16.28 14.61
CA ALA A 233 -16.32 17.10 13.44
C ALA A 233 -17.56 17.45 12.57
N GLY A 234 -18.74 16.90 12.87
CA GLY A 234 -19.97 17.11 12.11
C GLY A 234 -20.00 16.39 10.75
N PHE A 235 -19.26 15.30 10.62
CA PHE A 235 -19.26 14.50 9.37
C PHE A 235 -20.47 13.58 9.32
N ASP A 236 -21.07 13.43 8.13
CA ASP A 236 -21.95 12.32 7.85
C ASP A 236 -21.14 11.05 7.61
N THR A 237 -21.71 9.90 7.94
CA THR A 237 -21.09 8.60 7.71
C THR A 237 -22.04 7.64 7.00
N VAL A 238 -21.58 6.97 5.96
CA VAL A 238 -22.36 6.01 5.16
C VAL A 238 -21.58 4.70 5.02
N TRP A 239 -22.09 3.66 5.64
CA TRP A 239 -21.50 2.32 5.63
C TRP A 239 -22.20 1.39 4.65
N ASN A 240 -21.59 0.26 4.31
CA ASN A 240 -22.04 -0.66 3.25
C ASN A 240 -22.28 0.09 1.93
N PHE A 241 -21.40 1.04 1.61
CA PHE A 241 -21.45 1.82 0.39
C PHE A 241 -20.38 1.32 -0.59
N LYS A 242 -20.73 0.31 -1.37
CA LYS A 242 -19.87 -0.22 -2.43
C LYS A 242 -19.95 0.71 -3.62
N LEU A 243 -18.97 1.61 -3.73
CA LEU A 243 -18.91 2.62 -4.79
C LEU A 243 -18.84 1.95 -6.17
N LYS A 244 -19.69 2.40 -7.08
CA LYS A 244 -19.78 1.91 -8.48
C LYS A 244 -19.56 3.02 -9.49
N GLU A 245 -20.07 4.22 -9.23
CA GLU A 245 -20.12 5.29 -10.22
C GLU A 245 -19.90 6.65 -9.58
N LEU A 246 -19.11 7.50 -10.27
CA LEU A 246 -18.90 8.91 -9.95
C LEU A 246 -19.57 9.75 -11.03
N LYS A 247 -20.33 10.77 -10.61
CA LYS A 247 -21.04 11.71 -11.47
C LYS A 247 -20.75 13.14 -11.04
N LYS A 248 -21.18 14.07 -11.87
CA LYS A 248 -21.13 15.48 -11.48
C LYS A 248 -22.01 15.75 -10.26
N GLY A 249 -21.38 16.05 -9.13
CA GLY A 249 -22.04 16.41 -7.88
C GLY A 249 -22.51 15.24 -7.01
N GLU A 250 -22.29 14.00 -7.41
CA GLU A 250 -22.68 12.81 -6.61
C GLU A 250 -21.85 11.58 -6.91
N ILE A 251 -21.83 10.66 -5.95
CA ILE A 251 -21.32 9.30 -6.14
C ILE A 251 -22.45 8.29 -5.87
N VAL A 252 -22.40 7.14 -6.55
CA VAL A 252 -23.47 6.13 -6.53
C VAL A 252 -22.88 4.75 -6.18
N SER A 253 -23.51 4.03 -5.28
CA SER A 253 -23.18 2.66 -4.90
C SER A 253 -23.80 1.61 -5.83
N GLU A 254 -23.36 0.36 -5.68
CA GLU A 254 -23.91 -0.79 -6.44
C GLU A 254 -25.42 -1.00 -6.19
N ASP A 255 -25.91 -0.72 -4.97
CA ASP A 255 -27.32 -0.84 -4.57
C ASP A 255 -28.13 0.44 -4.83
N GLY A 256 -27.54 1.44 -5.52
CA GLY A 256 -28.20 2.66 -5.96
C GLY A 256 -28.34 3.76 -4.91
N LYS A 257 -27.69 3.63 -3.74
CA LYS A 257 -27.56 4.76 -2.79
C LYS A 257 -26.71 5.85 -3.39
N THR A 258 -26.96 7.11 -3.01
CA THR A 258 -26.21 8.26 -3.48
C THR A 258 -25.63 9.07 -2.30
N ILE A 259 -24.46 9.65 -2.53
CA ILE A 259 -23.82 10.64 -1.65
C ILE A 259 -23.52 11.86 -2.51
N LYS A 260 -23.88 13.06 -2.05
CA LYS A 260 -23.48 14.31 -2.74
C LYS A 260 -21.98 14.50 -2.65
N ALA A 261 -21.32 14.80 -3.75
CA ALA A 261 -19.88 14.99 -3.82
C ALA A 261 -19.51 15.89 -5.00
N ASP A 262 -19.09 17.10 -4.70
CA ASP A 262 -18.43 17.99 -5.67
C ASP A 262 -16.97 17.57 -5.84
N ILE A 263 -16.37 17.02 -4.78
CA ILE A 263 -15.08 16.31 -4.80
C ILE A 263 -15.28 14.94 -4.14
N ALA A 264 -14.92 13.87 -4.85
CA ALA A 264 -14.87 12.51 -4.32
C ALA A 264 -13.40 12.07 -4.13
N ILE A 265 -12.94 11.96 -2.89
CA ILE A 265 -11.61 11.47 -2.53
C ILE A 265 -11.74 9.98 -2.21
N VAL A 266 -11.30 9.15 -3.14
CA VAL A 266 -11.53 7.70 -3.09
C VAL A 266 -10.20 6.95 -3.05
N LEU A 267 -10.05 6.02 -2.12
CA LEU A 267 -9.10 4.92 -2.32
C LEU A 267 -9.73 3.96 -3.32
N PRO A 268 -9.21 3.86 -4.54
CA PRO A 268 -9.84 3.01 -5.56
C PRO A 268 -9.94 1.55 -5.10
N PRO A 269 -10.79 0.75 -5.71
CA PRO A 269 -10.76 -0.70 -5.51
C PRO A 269 -9.36 -1.25 -5.68
N TYR A 270 -8.99 -2.24 -4.87
CA TYR A 270 -7.74 -2.96 -5.03
C TYR A 270 -8.01 -4.33 -5.65
N GLU A 271 -7.15 -4.73 -6.57
CA GLU A 271 -7.19 -6.04 -7.21
C GLU A 271 -5.78 -6.55 -7.52
N ALA A 272 -5.68 -7.80 -7.94
CA ALA A 272 -4.41 -8.38 -8.36
C ALA A 272 -3.83 -7.66 -9.59
N ASN A 273 -2.51 -7.65 -9.67
CA ASN A 273 -1.78 -7.05 -10.79
C ASN A 273 -2.12 -7.76 -12.12
N ASP A 274 -2.21 -7.02 -13.22
CA ASP A 274 -2.56 -7.55 -14.55
C ASP A 274 -1.61 -8.64 -15.06
N ALA A 275 -0.34 -8.64 -14.62
CA ALA A 275 0.62 -9.68 -14.96
C ALA A 275 0.15 -11.10 -14.58
N VAL A 276 -0.74 -11.21 -13.58
CA VAL A 276 -1.31 -12.49 -13.12
C VAL A 276 -2.08 -13.19 -14.23
N LYS A 277 -2.83 -12.45 -15.05
CA LYS A 277 -3.71 -12.98 -16.10
C LYS A 277 -2.99 -13.88 -17.10
N ASN A 278 -1.71 -13.60 -17.37
CA ASN A 278 -0.88 -14.32 -18.35
C ASN A 278 0.20 -15.21 -17.69
N SER A 279 0.19 -15.30 -16.36
CA SER A 279 1.18 -16.04 -15.59
C SER A 279 0.77 -17.49 -15.33
N THR A 280 1.71 -18.29 -14.79
CA THR A 280 1.46 -19.67 -14.35
C THR A 280 0.32 -19.71 -13.32
N PRO A 281 -0.85 -20.30 -13.62
CA PRO A 281 -2.06 -20.12 -12.80
C PRO A 281 -1.96 -20.65 -11.37
N ASP A 282 -1.26 -21.76 -11.15
CA ASP A 282 -1.14 -22.43 -9.85
C ASP A 282 -0.11 -21.76 -8.89
N LEU A 283 0.43 -20.62 -9.30
CA LEU A 283 1.21 -19.72 -8.44
C LEU A 283 0.29 -18.85 -7.55
N PHE A 284 -0.93 -18.60 -7.98
CA PHE A 284 -1.87 -17.63 -7.39
C PHE A 284 -3.10 -18.30 -6.78
N ASP A 285 -3.78 -17.58 -5.90
CA ASP A 285 -5.13 -17.90 -5.45
C ASP A 285 -6.18 -17.44 -6.47
N ASP A 286 -7.46 -17.62 -6.14
CA ASP A 286 -8.60 -17.20 -6.97
C ASP A 286 -8.77 -15.67 -7.05
N GLY A 287 -8.14 -14.91 -6.13
CA GLY A 287 -8.04 -13.44 -6.18
C GLY A 287 -6.83 -12.94 -6.96
N GLY A 288 -5.93 -13.83 -7.40
CA GLY A 288 -4.72 -13.48 -8.15
C GLY A 288 -3.53 -13.06 -7.27
N PHE A 289 -3.53 -13.40 -6.00
CA PHE A 289 -2.41 -13.17 -5.09
C PHE A 289 -1.57 -14.43 -4.92
N VAL A 290 -0.24 -14.28 -4.79
CA VAL A 290 0.66 -15.42 -4.67
C VAL A 290 0.44 -16.14 -3.35
N VAL A 291 0.21 -17.46 -3.41
CA VAL A 291 0.01 -18.30 -2.23
C VAL A 291 1.36 -18.71 -1.66
N THR A 292 1.62 -18.32 -0.41
CA THR A 292 2.91 -18.55 0.25
C THR A 292 2.78 -19.31 1.56
N ASP A 293 3.93 -19.82 2.03
CA ASP A 293 4.12 -20.27 3.41
C ASP A 293 4.53 -19.11 4.34
N GLU A 294 4.79 -19.41 5.62
CA GLU A 294 5.21 -18.44 6.64
C GLU A 294 6.58 -17.78 6.38
N HIS A 295 7.37 -18.32 5.45
CA HIS A 295 8.64 -17.74 4.98
C HIS A 295 8.50 -16.97 3.67
N MET A 296 7.27 -16.69 3.26
CA MET A 296 6.94 -15.98 2.01
C MET A 296 7.31 -16.74 0.74
N ARG A 297 7.59 -18.06 0.82
CA ARG A 297 7.84 -18.91 -0.33
C ARG A 297 6.53 -19.38 -0.95
N SER A 298 6.44 -19.39 -2.26
CA SER A 298 5.32 -20.03 -2.94
C SER A 298 5.22 -21.51 -2.54
N VAL A 299 4.02 -21.95 -2.21
CA VAL A 299 3.74 -23.35 -1.83
C VAL A 299 3.90 -24.33 -3.01
N LYS A 300 3.94 -23.83 -4.24
CA LYS A 300 4.10 -24.63 -5.46
C LYS A 300 5.48 -24.52 -6.07
N TYR A 301 6.09 -23.35 -6.02
CA TYR A 301 7.38 -23.04 -6.65
C TYR A 301 8.34 -22.51 -5.58
N PRO A 302 9.12 -23.42 -4.94
CA PRO A 302 9.90 -23.06 -3.73
C PRO A 302 11.07 -22.09 -4.00
N ASN A 303 11.36 -21.77 -5.24
CA ASN A 303 12.30 -20.71 -5.64
C ASN A 303 11.62 -19.38 -5.99
N VAL A 304 10.29 -19.28 -5.79
CA VAL A 304 9.51 -18.04 -5.93
C VAL A 304 9.06 -17.59 -4.56
N TYR A 305 9.37 -16.35 -4.21
CA TYR A 305 8.90 -15.65 -3.03
C TYR A 305 7.85 -14.60 -3.44
N SER A 306 6.97 -14.23 -2.53
CA SER A 306 6.11 -13.07 -2.71
C SER A 306 6.07 -12.21 -1.46
N CYS A 307 6.15 -10.89 -1.65
CA CYS A 307 6.24 -9.92 -0.57
C CYS A 307 5.30 -8.74 -0.80
N GLY A 308 4.83 -8.15 0.29
CA GLY A 308 3.90 -7.02 0.23
C GLY A 308 2.57 -7.37 -0.40
N ASP A 309 1.95 -6.41 -1.07
CA ASP A 309 0.57 -6.51 -1.53
C ASP A 309 0.32 -7.59 -2.61
N SER A 310 1.37 -8.11 -3.24
CA SER A 310 1.28 -9.26 -4.17
C SER A 310 1.02 -10.59 -3.45
N ASN A 311 1.27 -10.65 -2.14
CA ASN A 311 1.17 -11.86 -1.34
C ASN A 311 -0.25 -12.03 -0.78
N GLN A 312 -0.78 -13.23 -0.82
CA GLN A 312 -2.12 -13.58 -0.34
C GLN A 312 -2.29 -13.32 1.17
N ILE A 313 -1.26 -13.59 2.00
CA ILE A 313 -1.36 -13.40 3.46
C ILE A 313 -1.16 -11.96 3.93
N THR A 314 -0.78 -11.05 3.04
CA THR A 314 -0.62 -9.62 3.37
C THR A 314 -1.98 -8.93 3.25
N VAL A 315 -2.78 -8.99 4.30
CA VAL A 315 -4.10 -8.37 4.43
C VAL A 315 -4.16 -7.74 5.83
N PRO A 316 -4.51 -6.46 5.99
CA PRO A 316 -4.70 -5.45 4.93
C PRO A 316 -3.41 -5.12 4.17
N LYS A 317 -3.52 -4.32 3.09
CA LYS A 317 -2.40 -3.98 2.20
C LYS A 317 -1.63 -2.78 2.76
N LEU A 318 -0.58 -3.05 3.54
CA LEU A 318 0.17 -2.05 4.31
C LEU A 318 1.66 -2.04 3.97
N GLY A 319 2.26 -0.86 3.91
CA GLY A 319 3.70 -0.69 3.70
C GLY A 319 4.56 -1.39 4.76
N PHE A 320 4.13 -1.39 6.02
CA PHE A 320 4.83 -2.09 7.10
C PHE A 320 4.88 -3.61 6.87
N LEU A 321 3.76 -4.23 6.48
CA LEU A 321 3.71 -5.66 6.14
C LEU A 321 4.55 -5.98 4.91
N ALA A 322 4.63 -5.05 3.95
CA ALA A 322 5.49 -5.20 2.78
C ALA A 322 6.97 -5.29 3.15
N VAL A 323 7.43 -4.45 4.07
CA VAL A 323 8.81 -4.46 4.59
C VAL A 323 9.08 -5.74 5.39
N MET A 324 8.18 -6.11 6.30
CA MET A 324 8.30 -7.31 7.14
C MET A 324 8.42 -8.58 6.30
N THR A 325 7.49 -8.79 5.36
CA THR A 325 7.48 -9.99 4.50
C THR A 325 8.72 -10.08 3.62
N SER A 326 9.23 -8.94 3.12
CA SER A 326 10.44 -8.91 2.32
C SER A 326 11.69 -9.26 3.11
N ARG A 327 11.78 -8.80 4.35
CA ARG A 327 12.89 -9.15 5.26
C ARG A 327 12.89 -10.66 5.55
N ILE A 328 11.74 -11.22 5.91
CA ILE A 328 11.59 -12.67 6.19
C ILE A 328 12.00 -13.50 4.97
N ALA A 329 11.48 -13.16 3.80
CA ALA A 329 11.81 -13.83 2.54
C ALA A 329 13.31 -13.86 2.27
N MET A 330 14.01 -12.75 2.45
CA MET A 330 15.45 -12.67 2.16
C MET A 330 16.30 -13.34 3.25
N GLN A 331 15.84 -13.39 4.50
CA GLN A 331 16.48 -14.16 5.56
C GLN A 331 16.37 -15.68 5.27
N ASP A 332 15.20 -16.16 4.83
CA ASP A 332 15.03 -17.54 4.39
C ASP A 332 15.91 -17.87 3.18
N LEU A 333 15.92 -16.99 2.17
CA LEU A 333 16.80 -17.17 1.00
C LEU A 333 18.28 -17.24 1.38
N ALA A 334 18.72 -16.40 2.33
CA ALA A 334 20.10 -16.41 2.81
C ALA A 334 20.48 -17.76 3.41
N ASN A 335 19.63 -18.34 4.27
CA ASN A 335 19.85 -19.68 4.81
C ASN A 335 19.93 -20.75 3.72
N ARG A 336 19.04 -20.71 2.75
CA ARG A 336 19.03 -21.65 1.60
C ARG A 336 20.27 -21.56 0.74
N LEU A 337 20.90 -20.40 0.67
CA LEU A 337 22.16 -20.15 -0.04
C LEU A 337 23.41 -20.34 0.85
N GLY A 338 23.25 -20.96 2.01
CA GLY A 338 24.34 -21.31 2.91
C GLY A 338 24.94 -20.09 3.66
N VAL A 339 24.14 -19.06 3.89
CA VAL A 339 24.51 -17.93 4.78
C VAL A 339 23.64 -18.03 6.05
N PRO A 340 24.17 -18.52 7.17
CA PRO A 340 23.40 -18.69 8.40
C PRO A 340 22.77 -17.36 8.83
N THR A 341 21.45 -17.32 8.85
CA THR A 341 20.67 -16.14 9.17
C THR A 341 19.47 -16.53 10.01
N LYS A 342 19.22 -15.81 11.11
CA LYS A 342 17.98 -16.00 11.87
C LYS A 342 16.80 -15.52 11.03
N VAL A 343 15.87 -16.40 10.72
CA VAL A 343 14.61 -16.03 10.07
C VAL A 343 13.64 -15.53 11.13
N ASP A 344 13.11 -14.32 10.93
CA ASP A 344 12.09 -13.78 11.81
C ASP A 344 10.78 -14.55 11.65
N THR A 345 10.00 -14.63 12.72
CA THR A 345 8.62 -15.14 12.64
C THR A 345 7.72 -14.06 12.02
N TYR A 346 6.81 -14.48 11.17
CA TYR A 346 5.77 -13.57 10.65
C TYR A 346 4.76 -13.28 11.77
N THR A 347 4.85 -12.09 12.33
CA THR A 347 3.97 -11.55 13.36
C THR A 347 3.35 -10.25 12.84
N PRO A 348 2.31 -10.36 12.00
CA PRO A 348 1.75 -9.18 11.34
C PRO A 348 1.07 -8.26 12.34
N GLU A 349 1.12 -6.97 12.06
CA GLU A 349 0.47 -5.92 12.83
C GLU A 349 0.08 -4.76 11.91
N VAL A 350 -0.98 -4.06 12.26
CA VAL A 350 -1.36 -2.81 11.62
C VAL A 350 -0.54 -1.70 12.24
N VAL A 351 0.38 -1.12 11.47
CA VAL A 351 1.18 0.04 11.90
C VAL A 351 0.86 1.20 10.96
N CYS A 352 0.19 2.21 11.50
CA CYS A 352 -0.21 3.41 10.76
C CYS A 352 0.05 4.67 11.58
N ILE A 353 0.38 5.77 10.91
CA ILE A 353 0.44 7.11 11.49
C ILE A 353 -0.42 8.02 10.61
N ALA A 354 -1.59 8.37 11.11
CA ALA A 354 -2.47 9.36 10.48
C ALA A 354 -2.06 10.76 10.94
N ASP A 355 -1.52 11.55 10.04
CA ASP A 355 -0.89 12.83 10.33
C ASP A 355 -1.80 14.02 9.95
N ASN A 356 -1.70 15.10 10.72
CA ASN A 356 -2.25 16.40 10.37
C ASN A 356 -1.15 17.47 10.49
N PRO A 357 -0.34 17.66 9.43
CA PRO A 357 0.79 18.58 9.45
C PRO A 357 0.38 20.04 9.58
N LEU A 358 -0.87 20.39 9.23
CA LEU A 358 -1.39 21.75 9.34
C LEU A 358 -1.70 22.16 10.78
N GLU A 359 -1.93 21.19 11.65
CA GLU A 359 -2.19 21.39 13.09
C GLU A 359 -1.08 20.79 13.95
N GLY A 360 -0.06 20.15 13.35
CA GLY A 360 1.15 19.67 14.03
C GLY A 360 0.93 18.48 14.97
N PHE A 361 -0.01 17.59 14.67
CA PHE A 361 -0.23 16.36 15.44
C PHE A 361 -0.46 15.16 14.53
N ALA A 362 -0.22 13.96 15.07
CA ALA A 362 -0.61 12.72 14.43
C ALA A 362 -1.17 11.70 15.45
N ILE A 363 -1.95 10.76 14.94
CA ILE A 363 -2.45 9.60 15.66
C ILE A 363 -1.68 8.39 15.16
N ALA A 364 -1.00 7.67 16.05
CA ALA A 364 -0.32 6.44 15.71
C ALA A 364 -1.15 5.24 16.16
N VAL A 365 -1.21 4.23 15.32
CA VAL A 365 -1.87 2.95 15.60
C VAL A 365 -0.85 1.84 15.44
N ASN A 366 -0.76 0.97 16.44
CA ASN A 366 -0.10 -0.32 16.35
C ASN A 366 -1.08 -1.35 16.91
N ASP A 367 -1.66 -2.16 16.05
CA ASP A 367 -2.79 -3.02 16.38
C ASP A 367 -2.58 -4.41 15.78
N THR A 368 -2.80 -5.45 16.58
CA THR A 368 -2.72 -6.84 16.17
C THR A 368 -4.07 -7.56 16.27
N THR A 369 -5.16 -6.86 16.58
CA THR A 369 -6.49 -7.47 16.80
C THR A 369 -7.04 -8.12 15.54
N PHE A 370 -6.76 -7.55 14.35
CA PHE A 370 -7.08 -8.16 13.06
C PHE A 370 -6.46 -9.57 12.89
N TYR A 371 -5.36 -9.82 13.56
CA TYR A 371 -4.62 -11.09 13.55
C TYR A 371 -4.79 -11.89 14.85
N GLY A 372 -5.79 -11.55 15.65
CA GLY A 372 -6.10 -12.26 16.89
C GLY A 372 -5.28 -11.88 18.12
N GLY A 373 -4.66 -10.71 18.10
CA GLY A 373 -3.86 -10.16 19.20
C GLY A 373 -4.52 -8.99 19.90
N ASP A 374 -3.71 -8.06 20.40
CA ASP A 374 -4.08 -6.92 21.24
C ASP A 374 -3.92 -5.59 20.52
N GLU A 375 -4.53 -4.56 21.07
CA GLU A 375 -4.48 -3.18 20.61
C GLU A 375 -3.44 -2.35 21.36
N LYS A 376 -2.76 -1.46 20.61
CA LYS A 376 -1.92 -0.39 21.16
C LYS A 376 -2.15 0.87 20.33
N ILE A 377 -2.90 1.82 20.88
CA ILE A 377 -3.10 3.14 20.26
C ILE A 377 -2.29 4.19 20.98
N ALA A 378 -1.50 4.96 20.21
CA ALA A 378 -0.90 6.18 20.70
C ALA A 378 -1.87 7.35 20.54
N GLN A 379 -2.11 8.07 21.62
CA GLN A 379 -2.94 9.28 21.63
C GLN A 379 -2.41 10.34 20.65
N PRO A 380 -3.26 11.23 20.12
CA PRO A 380 -2.85 12.35 19.30
C PRO A 380 -1.70 13.14 19.95
N SER A 381 -0.62 13.36 19.25
CA SER A 381 0.53 14.09 19.79
C SER A 381 1.41 14.71 18.70
N ALA A 382 2.11 15.80 19.05
CA ALA A 382 3.16 16.37 18.21
C ALA A 382 4.33 15.38 18.02
N THR A 383 4.60 14.52 18.99
CA THR A 383 5.63 13.48 18.88
C THR A 383 5.34 12.50 17.74
N ASN A 384 4.08 12.10 17.57
CA ASN A 384 3.70 11.21 16.46
C ASN A 384 3.82 11.90 15.10
N HIS A 385 3.52 13.20 15.03
CA HIS A 385 3.79 14.01 13.84
C HIS A 385 5.29 14.02 13.48
N ILE A 386 6.16 14.28 14.46
CA ILE A 386 7.62 14.23 14.27
C ILE A 386 8.07 12.83 13.79
N LYS A 387 7.50 11.75 14.32
CA LYS A 387 7.79 10.38 13.84
C LYS A 387 7.45 10.20 12.36
N LYS A 388 6.30 10.70 11.90
CA LYS A 388 5.92 10.65 10.47
C LYS A 388 6.92 11.43 9.60
N GLU A 389 7.31 12.62 10.02
CA GLU A 389 8.33 13.41 9.32
C GLU A 389 9.68 12.70 9.26
N LEU A 390 10.15 12.15 10.39
CA LEU A 390 11.42 11.41 10.46
C LEU A 390 11.37 10.17 9.57
N PHE A 391 10.24 9.46 9.54
CA PHE A 391 10.05 8.31 8.65
C PHE A 391 10.14 8.72 7.17
N THR A 392 9.49 9.82 6.78
CA THR A 392 9.58 10.36 5.43
C THR A 392 11.02 10.71 5.06
N LYS A 393 11.71 11.47 5.93
CA LYS A 393 13.13 11.85 5.73
C LYS A 393 14.06 10.64 5.66
N TYR A 394 13.82 9.64 6.53
CA TYR A 394 14.60 8.40 6.53
C TYR A 394 14.45 7.64 5.22
N PHE A 395 13.21 7.43 4.74
CA PHE A 395 12.96 6.74 3.49
C PHE A 395 13.64 7.44 2.31
N MET A 396 13.50 8.75 2.21
CA MET A 396 14.11 9.53 1.13
C MET A 396 15.64 9.53 1.21
N TRP A 397 16.21 9.75 2.40
CA TRP A 397 17.66 9.76 2.62
C TRP A 397 18.31 8.41 2.34
N THR A 398 17.65 7.30 2.66
CA THR A 398 18.17 5.95 2.43
C THR A 398 17.87 5.41 1.03
N ASN A 399 17.20 6.19 0.19
CA ASN A 399 16.67 5.74 -1.11
C ASN A 399 15.76 4.51 -0.99
N GLY A 400 14.91 4.48 0.03
CA GLY A 400 13.97 3.39 0.29
C GLY A 400 14.58 2.15 0.95
N ASP A 401 15.83 2.23 1.42
CA ASP A 401 16.44 1.13 2.20
C ASP A 401 15.90 1.12 3.64
N MET A 402 15.02 0.17 3.93
CA MET A 402 14.34 0.02 5.23
C MET A 402 15.14 -0.82 6.23
N ALA A 403 16.47 -0.63 6.31
CA ALA A 403 17.34 -1.41 7.19
C ALA A 403 16.99 -1.29 8.69
N LEU A 404 16.39 -0.18 9.11
CA LEU A 404 16.01 0.10 10.50
C LEU A 404 14.51 -0.08 10.78
N ASP A 405 13.79 -0.80 9.93
CA ASP A 405 12.33 -0.99 10.03
C ASP A 405 11.86 -1.48 11.41
N LYS A 406 12.60 -2.40 12.04
CA LYS A 406 12.28 -2.91 13.39
C LYS A 406 12.30 -1.83 14.46
N TYR A 407 13.19 -0.85 14.33
CA TYR A 407 13.24 0.28 15.27
C TYR A 407 12.13 1.29 15.00
N LEU A 408 11.77 1.49 13.73
CA LEU A 408 10.68 2.38 13.34
C LEU A 408 9.31 1.87 13.82
N ALA A 409 9.10 0.55 13.83
CA ALA A 409 7.87 -0.07 14.33
C ALA A 409 7.73 0.01 15.86
N SER A 410 8.84 0.12 16.58
CA SER A 410 8.82 0.20 18.06
C SER A 410 8.62 1.61 18.61
N TRP A 411 8.42 2.60 17.76
CA TRP A 411 8.27 4.02 18.14
C TRP A 411 6.89 4.37 18.72
#